data_fb5a1feb5cd8f6054ddfb8bf072e1560
#
_entry.id   fb5a1feb5cd8f6054ddfb8bf072e1560
#
_cell.length_a   1.000
_cell.length_b   1.000
_cell.length_c   1.000
_cell.angle_alpha   90.00
_cell.angle_beta   90.00
_cell.angle_gamma   90.00
#
_symmetry.space_group_name_H-M   'P 1'
#
loop_
_entity.id
_entity.type
_entity.pdbx_description
1 polymer ?
#
loop_
_entity_poly.entity_id
_entity_poly.type
_entity_poly.pdbx_seq_one_letter_code
_entity_poly.pdbx_strand_id
1 'polypeptide(L)'
;TPEGRKKAYEIIQKENINALIIIGGDGSLTGARIFAEEYDVTCIGLPGTIDNDLYGTDFTIGYDTALNTIVECVDKIRDTATSHDRIFFVEVMGRDAGFLAQNSAIASGAEAAIIPEDRT
;
A
#
# COMPACT_ATOMS: atom_id res chain seq x y z
N THR A 1 -6.72 -0.11 20.24
CA THR A 1 -7.00 -0.62 21.59
C THR A 1 -8.49 -0.93 21.74
N PRO A 2 -8.91 -1.88 22.63
CA PRO A 2 -10.32 -2.18 22.88
C PRO A 2 -11.12 -0.96 23.31
N GLU A 3 -10.55 -0.14 24.19
CA GLU A 3 -11.20 1.10 24.69
C GLU A 3 -11.44 2.11 23.56
N GLY A 4 -10.48 2.25 22.64
CA GLY A 4 -10.63 3.13 21.48
C GLY A 4 -11.74 2.66 20.54
N ARG A 5 -11.84 1.34 20.30
CA ARG A 5 -12.94 0.78 19.50
C ARG A 5 -14.31 0.96 20.16
N LYS A 6 -14.40 0.75 21.48
CA LYS A 6 -15.63 1.00 22.24
C LYS A 6 -16.10 2.45 22.10
N LYS A 7 -15.17 3.41 22.27
CA LYS A 7 -15.48 4.83 22.12
C LYS A 7 -15.93 5.18 20.68
N ALA A 8 -15.29 4.58 19.68
CA ALA A 8 -15.70 4.74 18.29
C ALA A 8 -17.12 4.21 18.06
N TYR A 9 -17.45 3.04 18.61
CA TYR A 9 -18.79 2.48 18.53
C TYR A 9 -19.84 3.38 19.18
N GLU A 10 -19.58 3.92 20.39
CA GLU A 10 -20.48 4.86 21.06
C GLU A 10 -20.77 6.10 20.20
N ILE A 11 -19.76 6.61 19.48
CA ILE A 11 -19.93 7.74 18.55
C ILE A 11 -20.80 7.33 17.35
N ILE A 12 -20.54 6.17 16.74
CA ILE A 12 -21.32 5.64 15.60
C ILE A 12 -22.80 5.51 15.97
N GLN A 13 -23.07 4.97 17.17
CA GLN A 13 -24.45 4.84 17.66
C GLN A 13 -25.11 6.20 17.88
N LYS A 14 -24.40 7.13 18.50
CA LYS A 14 -24.90 8.50 18.74
C LYS A 14 -25.24 9.24 17.45
N GLU A 15 -24.44 9.08 16.43
CA GLU A 15 -24.61 9.74 15.13
C GLU A 15 -25.53 8.95 14.19
N ASN A 16 -26.13 7.83 14.64
CA ASN A 16 -26.99 6.94 13.85
C ASN A 16 -26.35 6.47 12.54
N ILE A 17 -25.04 6.14 12.58
CA ILE A 17 -24.31 5.60 11.43
C ILE A 17 -24.56 4.08 11.37
N ASN A 18 -25.09 3.59 10.26
CA ASN A 18 -25.47 2.19 10.09
C ASN A 18 -24.37 1.33 9.41
N ALA A 19 -23.45 1.96 8.68
CA ALA A 19 -22.38 1.29 7.97
C ALA A 19 -21.15 2.18 7.82
N LEU A 20 -19.97 1.57 7.66
CA LEU A 20 -18.70 2.25 7.44
C LEU A 20 -18.10 1.81 6.11
N ILE A 21 -17.57 2.77 5.37
CA ILE A 21 -16.68 2.49 4.23
C ILE A 21 -15.26 2.85 4.66
N ILE A 22 -14.38 1.86 4.64
CA ILE A 22 -12.99 2.02 5.05
C ILE A 22 -12.10 1.94 3.80
N ILE A 23 -11.41 3.03 3.49
CA ILE A 23 -10.45 3.09 2.40
C ILE A 23 -9.06 3.05 3.03
N GLY A 24 -8.30 1.98 2.79
CA GLY A 24 -6.98 1.84 3.40
C GLY A 24 -6.28 0.53 3.08
N GLY A 25 -5.10 0.35 3.64
CA GLY A 25 -4.29 -0.85 3.52
C GLY A 25 -4.63 -1.91 4.57
N ASP A 26 -3.76 -2.93 4.68
CA ASP A 26 -3.92 -4.10 5.53
C ASP A 26 -4.31 -3.75 6.98
N GLY A 27 -3.60 -2.83 7.62
CA GLY A 27 -3.88 -2.45 9.01
C GLY A 27 -5.28 -1.85 9.19
N SER A 28 -5.74 -1.01 8.26
CA SER A 28 -7.06 -0.39 8.31
C SER A 28 -8.17 -1.42 8.09
N LEU A 29 -7.99 -2.31 7.12
CA LEU A 29 -8.96 -3.35 6.80
C LEU A 29 -9.04 -4.41 7.90
N THR A 30 -7.90 -4.79 8.49
CA THR A 30 -7.85 -5.66 9.66
C THR A 30 -8.58 -5.01 10.85
N GLY A 31 -8.34 -3.74 11.10
CA GLY A 31 -9.04 -2.99 12.14
C GLY A 31 -10.56 -2.92 11.92
N ALA A 32 -10.97 -2.72 10.67
CA ALA A 32 -12.37 -2.72 10.27
C ALA A 32 -13.06 -4.08 10.50
N ARG A 33 -12.37 -5.17 10.14
CA ARG A 33 -12.86 -6.53 10.37
C ARG A 33 -13.07 -6.81 11.85
N ILE A 34 -12.07 -6.52 12.67
CA ILE A 34 -12.17 -6.69 14.15
C ILE A 34 -13.33 -5.85 14.71
N PHE A 35 -13.47 -4.61 14.24
CA PHE A 35 -14.53 -3.72 14.69
C PHE A 35 -15.92 -4.23 14.31
N ALA A 36 -16.07 -4.72 13.07
CA ALA A 36 -17.32 -5.31 12.59
C ALA A 36 -17.73 -6.55 13.41
N GLU A 37 -16.76 -7.43 13.71
CA GLU A 37 -16.98 -8.64 14.50
C GLU A 37 -17.34 -8.33 15.96
N GLU A 38 -16.73 -7.31 16.58
CA GLU A 38 -16.97 -6.95 17.98
C GLU A 38 -18.32 -6.25 18.20
N TYR A 39 -18.77 -5.45 17.25
CA TYR A 39 -19.91 -4.54 17.46
C TYR A 39 -21.07 -4.72 16.47
N ASP A 40 -20.99 -5.74 15.62
CA ASP A 40 -22.00 -6.03 14.59
C ASP A 40 -22.29 -4.80 13.69
N VAL A 41 -21.23 -4.08 13.32
CA VAL A 41 -21.30 -2.92 12.42
C VAL A 41 -20.95 -3.35 11.00
N THR A 42 -21.80 -3.02 10.05
CA THR A 42 -21.48 -3.27 8.62
C THR A 42 -20.29 -2.44 8.18
N CYS A 43 -19.21 -3.12 7.74
CA CYS A 43 -18.01 -2.48 7.22
C CYS A 43 -17.74 -2.95 5.79
N ILE A 44 -17.46 -1.99 4.89
CA ILE A 44 -17.04 -2.24 3.50
C ILE A 44 -15.62 -1.72 3.35
N GLY A 45 -14.67 -2.61 3.02
CA GLY A 45 -13.28 -2.27 2.82
C GLY A 45 -12.97 -1.98 1.35
N LEU A 46 -12.24 -0.90 1.07
CA LEU A 46 -11.68 -0.58 -0.23
C LEU A 46 -10.15 -0.59 -0.13
N PRO A 47 -9.43 -1.29 -1.03
CA PRO A 47 -7.98 -1.53 -0.91
C PRO A 47 -7.15 -0.29 -1.30
N GLY A 48 -7.17 0.75 -0.47
CA GLY A 48 -6.49 2.03 -0.68
C GLY A 48 -5.04 2.01 -0.16
N THR A 49 -4.15 1.35 -0.88
CA THR A 49 -2.71 1.29 -0.62
C THR A 49 -1.91 1.26 -1.91
N ILE A 50 -0.64 1.64 -1.85
CA ILE A 50 0.29 1.53 -2.99
C ILE A 50 1.09 0.22 -2.97
N ASP A 51 1.09 -0.53 -1.86
CA ASP A 51 1.99 -1.67 -1.66
C ASP A 51 1.56 -2.93 -2.43
N ASN A 52 0.30 -2.98 -2.84
CA ASN A 52 -0.32 -4.12 -3.54
C ASN A 52 -0.21 -5.46 -2.79
N ASP A 53 -0.22 -5.39 -1.46
CA ASP A 53 0.03 -6.49 -0.52
C ASP A 53 -1.24 -7.11 0.07
N LEU A 54 -2.42 -6.82 -0.51
CA LEU A 54 -3.72 -7.29 -0.03
C LEU A 54 -4.19 -8.52 -0.79
N TYR A 55 -4.48 -9.59 -0.06
CA TYR A 55 -5.10 -10.78 -0.63
C TYR A 55 -6.54 -10.50 -1.10
N GLY A 56 -6.88 -11.03 -2.29
CA GLY A 56 -8.26 -10.95 -2.82
C GLY A 56 -8.50 -9.79 -3.79
N THR A 57 -7.46 -9.05 -4.14
CA THR A 57 -7.49 -8.07 -5.23
C THR A 57 -6.25 -8.22 -6.12
N ASP A 58 -6.39 -8.03 -7.42
CA ASP A 58 -5.26 -8.04 -8.34
C ASP A 58 -4.43 -6.75 -8.23
N PHE A 59 -5.13 -5.62 -8.06
CA PHE A 59 -4.49 -4.31 -7.91
C PHE A 59 -5.16 -3.52 -6.79
N THR A 60 -4.33 -2.89 -5.97
CA THR A 60 -4.78 -1.94 -4.96
C THR A 60 -4.90 -0.54 -5.55
N ILE A 61 -5.78 0.27 -4.96
CA ILE A 61 -6.00 1.66 -5.37
C ILE A 61 -4.74 2.46 -5.04
N GLY A 62 -4.11 3.02 -6.05
CA GLY A 62 -2.87 3.81 -5.92
C GLY A 62 -1.60 3.07 -6.35
N TYR A 63 -1.61 1.75 -6.49
CA TYR A 63 -0.45 0.98 -6.92
C TYR A 63 0.07 1.42 -8.29
N ASP A 64 -0.80 1.47 -9.30
CA ASP A 64 -0.44 1.88 -10.66
C ASP A 64 0.07 3.33 -10.71
N THR A 65 -0.56 4.23 -9.97
CA THR A 65 -0.11 5.63 -9.85
C THR A 65 1.29 5.72 -9.23
N ALA A 66 1.55 4.96 -8.18
CA ALA A 66 2.87 4.92 -7.54
C ALA A 66 3.93 4.34 -8.49
N LEU A 67 3.59 3.28 -9.22
CA LEU A 67 4.47 2.66 -10.21
C LEU A 67 4.88 3.65 -11.30
N ASN A 68 3.92 4.36 -11.89
CA ASN A 68 4.20 5.37 -12.91
C ASN A 68 5.08 6.50 -12.37
N THR A 69 4.83 6.95 -11.13
CA THR A 69 5.66 7.97 -10.46
C THR A 69 7.11 7.50 -10.29
N ILE A 70 7.31 6.25 -9.87
CA ILE A 70 8.66 5.66 -9.71
C ILE A 70 9.37 5.62 -11.05
N VAL A 71 8.72 5.10 -12.10
CA VAL A 71 9.31 5.01 -13.44
C VAL A 71 9.75 6.38 -13.95
N GLU A 72 8.88 7.39 -13.83
CA GLU A 72 9.23 8.76 -14.22
C GLU A 72 10.45 9.32 -13.46
N CYS A 73 10.53 9.04 -12.15
CA CYS A 73 11.68 9.46 -11.35
C CYS A 73 12.97 8.73 -11.74
N VAL A 74 12.89 7.41 -11.98
CA VAL A 74 14.05 6.60 -12.38
C VAL A 74 14.58 7.02 -13.73
N ASP A 75 13.71 7.35 -14.71
CA ASP A 75 14.14 7.84 -16.00
C ASP A 75 14.96 9.13 -15.89
N LYS A 76 14.54 10.06 -15.05
CA LYS A 76 15.30 11.30 -14.76
C LYS A 76 16.66 11.03 -14.10
N ILE A 77 16.74 10.04 -13.22
CA ILE A 77 18.00 9.62 -12.56
C ILE A 77 18.92 8.96 -13.59
N ARG A 78 18.39 8.14 -14.49
CA ARG A 78 19.15 7.43 -15.52
C ARG A 78 19.92 8.37 -16.42
N ASP A 79 19.32 9.47 -16.84
CA ASP A 79 20.01 10.49 -17.65
C ASP A 79 21.27 10.99 -16.95
N THR A 80 21.17 11.22 -15.63
CA THR A 80 22.33 11.64 -14.83
C THR A 80 23.33 10.51 -14.65
N ALA A 81 22.88 9.29 -14.39
CA ALA A 81 23.74 8.12 -14.22
C ALA A 81 24.62 7.88 -15.46
N THR A 82 23.99 7.87 -16.62
CA THR A 82 24.66 7.64 -17.90
C THR A 82 25.71 8.72 -18.21
N SER A 83 25.41 9.97 -17.92
CA SER A 83 26.32 11.09 -18.21
C SER A 83 27.51 11.18 -17.25
N HIS A 84 27.49 10.55 -16.09
CA HIS A 84 28.53 10.64 -15.05
C HIS A 84 29.16 9.30 -14.67
N ASP A 85 28.81 8.23 -15.35
CA ASP A 85 29.29 6.87 -15.06
C ASP A 85 29.11 6.49 -13.57
N ARG A 86 27.88 6.70 -13.06
CA ARG A 86 27.55 6.48 -11.65
C ARG A 86 26.50 5.38 -11.48
N ILE A 87 26.62 4.67 -10.36
CA ILE A 87 25.61 3.72 -9.89
C ILE A 87 24.68 4.45 -8.91
N PHE A 88 23.38 4.27 -9.10
CA PHE A 88 22.35 4.78 -8.19
C PHE A 88 21.56 3.64 -7.61
N PHE A 89 21.32 3.72 -6.30
CA PHE A 89 20.35 2.88 -5.61
C PHE A 89 19.09 3.71 -5.36
N VAL A 90 17.96 3.23 -5.86
CA VAL A 90 16.66 3.90 -5.70
C VAL A 90 15.82 3.07 -4.75
N GLU A 91 15.62 3.59 -3.54
CA GLU A 91 14.70 2.98 -2.58
C GLU A 91 13.27 3.37 -2.91
N VAL A 92 12.38 2.38 -2.94
CA VAL A 92 10.94 2.57 -3.14
C VAL A 92 10.17 1.99 -1.96
N MET A 93 8.96 2.48 -1.75
CA MET A 93 8.06 1.91 -0.75
C MET A 93 7.58 0.52 -1.19
N GLY A 94 6.85 -0.16 -0.33
CA GLY A 94 6.33 -1.52 -0.58
C GLY A 94 6.30 -2.35 0.70
N ARG A 95 6.91 -1.87 1.79
CA ARG A 95 6.96 -2.52 3.09
C ARG A 95 7.61 -3.92 2.98
N ASP A 96 6.83 -4.97 3.26
CA ASP A 96 7.30 -6.37 3.18
C ASP A 96 6.98 -7.02 1.83
N ALA A 97 6.46 -6.25 0.85
CA ALA A 97 6.10 -6.69 -0.49
C ALA A 97 6.95 -5.97 -1.56
N GLY A 98 7.57 -6.74 -2.43
CA GLY A 98 8.47 -6.26 -3.47
C GLY A 98 7.80 -5.80 -4.77
N PHE A 99 6.47 -5.71 -4.84
CA PHE A 99 5.75 -5.43 -6.09
C PHE A 99 6.15 -4.11 -6.75
N LEU A 100 6.27 -3.02 -5.98
CA LEU A 100 6.71 -1.73 -6.52
C LEU A 100 8.15 -1.79 -7.01
N ALA A 101 9.06 -2.35 -6.22
CA ALA A 101 10.47 -2.45 -6.59
C ALA A 101 10.66 -3.32 -7.83
N GLN A 102 10.05 -4.49 -7.88
CA GLN A 102 10.17 -5.43 -9.00
C GLN A 102 9.59 -4.84 -10.29
N ASN A 103 8.34 -4.37 -10.26
CA ASN A 103 7.68 -3.91 -11.47
C ASN A 103 8.24 -2.57 -11.97
N SER A 104 8.67 -1.68 -11.07
CA SER A 104 9.36 -0.46 -11.51
C SER A 104 10.74 -0.75 -12.09
N ALA A 105 11.49 -1.70 -11.55
CA ALA A 105 12.77 -2.13 -12.11
C ALA A 105 12.60 -2.69 -13.53
N ILE A 106 11.61 -3.56 -13.74
CA ILE A 106 11.30 -4.12 -15.06
C ILE A 106 10.89 -2.99 -16.02
N ALA A 107 9.97 -2.12 -15.63
CA ALA A 107 9.44 -1.07 -16.48
C ALA A 107 10.49 -0.01 -16.84
N SER A 108 11.39 0.31 -15.92
CA SER A 108 12.47 1.26 -16.17
C SER A 108 13.74 0.62 -16.76
N GLY A 109 13.83 -0.71 -16.83
CA GLY A 109 15.01 -1.43 -17.31
C GLY A 109 16.21 -1.26 -16.36
N ALA A 110 15.98 -1.29 -15.05
CA ALA A 110 17.06 -1.30 -14.07
C ALA A 110 17.85 -2.62 -14.14
N GLU A 111 19.12 -2.57 -13.78
CA GLU A 111 20.04 -3.73 -13.82
C GLU A 111 19.69 -4.79 -12.79
N ALA A 112 19.12 -4.38 -11.66
CA ALA A 112 18.70 -5.29 -10.57
C ALA A 112 17.56 -4.69 -9.75
N ALA A 113 16.74 -5.57 -9.16
CA ALA A 113 15.80 -5.24 -8.11
C ALA A 113 16.16 -6.06 -6.86
N ILE A 114 16.14 -5.41 -5.70
CA ILE A 114 16.28 -6.07 -4.40
C ILE A 114 14.93 -6.02 -3.73
N ILE A 115 14.32 -7.18 -3.52
CA ILE A 115 12.97 -7.30 -2.97
C ILE A 115 12.98 -8.06 -1.64
N PRO A 116 12.00 -7.80 -0.75
CA PRO A 116 11.94 -8.47 0.55
C PRO A 116 11.83 -9.99 0.47
N GLU A 117 11.19 -10.50 -0.57
CA GLU A 117 10.94 -11.92 -0.80
C GLU A 117 12.22 -12.73 -1.08
N ASP A 118 13.28 -12.09 -1.57
CA ASP A 118 14.58 -12.73 -1.85
C ASP A 118 15.48 -12.89 -0.61
N ARG A 119 14.96 -12.62 0.58
CA ARG A 119 15.70 -12.86 1.83
C ARG A 119 15.76 -14.36 2.10
N THR A 120 16.82 -15.00 1.63
CA THR A 120 17.26 -16.35 2.04
C THR A 120 18.24 -16.27 3.19
#